data_0a6acd238512fd1d2aef1f72b9639feb
#
_entry.id   0a6acd238512fd1d2aef1f72b9639feb
#
_cell.length_a   1.000
_cell.length_b   1.000
_cell.length_c   1.000
_cell.angle_alpha   90.00
_cell.angle_beta   90.00
_cell.angle_gamma   90.00
#
_symmetry.space_group_name_H-M   'P 1'
#
loop_
_entity.id
_entity.type
_entity.pdbx_description
1 polymer ?
#
loop_
_entity_poly.entity_id
_entity_poly.type
_entity_poly.pdbx_seq_one_letter_code
_entity_poly.pdbx_strand_id
1 'polypeptide(L)'
;MKIALLKKLLVAGLVGTSFAAATAHAADLLDQVKQRGTLRVGLEGTFPPFNSKNPQGDLVGFDVDIAKAVAAKLGVKAEFVTTEWSGIIAGLQAGKFDVIANQVGITDKRKETLDFSPAYTYSSAQLIQRKDDTRDFKSLEDLKGKKLGVALGTNYMDMAKSVPGIDVKTYPGAPEYLRDLAAGRLDAALNDRLMLAYLTKNSQLPLRPGANVGSANPSGIPFKKGNPKFQKAIDDAMVQLEADGTFTKISDKWFGIDVTKPIK
;
A
#
# COMPACT_ATOMS: atom_id res chain seq x y z
N MET A 1 72.89 59.52 -13.17
CA MET A 1 71.47 59.29 -12.90
C MET A 1 71.13 57.95 -13.47
N LYS A 2 71.13 56.88 -12.65
CA LYS A 2 70.82 55.50 -13.11
C LYS A 2 69.90 54.90 -12.10
N ILE A 3 68.68 54.66 -12.52
CA ILE A 3 67.64 54.02 -11.72
C ILE A 3 67.68 52.54 -12.00
N ALA A 4 68.02 51.75 -10.98
CA ALA A 4 68.02 50.27 -11.08
C ALA A 4 66.67 49.73 -10.70
N LEU A 5 66.14 48.91 -11.63
CA LEU A 5 64.83 48.25 -11.55
C LEU A 5 65.00 46.91 -10.83
N LEU A 6 64.40 46.80 -9.66
CA LEU A 6 64.40 45.56 -8.86
C LEU A 6 63.14 44.75 -9.18
N LYS A 7 63.26 43.63 -9.94
CA LYS A 7 62.21 42.70 -10.18
C LYS A 7 62.05 41.75 -8.98
N LYS A 8 60.97 41.85 -8.25
CA LYS A 8 60.53 40.82 -7.28
C LYS A 8 59.65 39.80 -7.95
N LEU A 9 60.11 38.57 -8.05
CA LEU A 9 59.26 37.43 -8.41
C LEU A 9 58.39 37.08 -7.21
N LEU A 10 57.09 37.15 -7.39
CA LEU A 10 56.10 36.59 -6.49
C LEU A 10 55.70 35.19 -7.02
N VAL A 11 56.16 34.14 -6.38
CA VAL A 11 55.71 32.76 -6.63
C VAL A 11 54.46 32.60 -5.78
N ALA A 12 53.26 32.67 -6.42
CA ALA A 12 51.98 32.32 -5.78
C ALA A 12 51.81 30.81 -5.88
N GLY A 13 52.02 30.12 -4.76
CA GLY A 13 51.70 28.71 -4.60
C GLY A 13 50.17 28.50 -4.59
N LEU A 14 49.63 27.94 -5.67
CA LEU A 14 48.26 27.48 -5.72
C LEU A 14 48.15 26.18 -4.90
N VAL A 15 47.73 26.26 -3.67
CA VAL A 15 47.31 25.07 -2.90
C VAL A 15 45.94 24.67 -3.40
N GLY A 16 45.90 23.69 -4.33
CA GLY A 16 44.68 23.05 -4.80
C GLY A 16 44.06 22.22 -3.68
N THR A 17 43.13 22.79 -2.95
CA THR A 17 42.21 22.01 -2.06
C THR A 17 41.28 21.20 -2.93
N SER A 18 41.64 19.93 -3.19
CA SER A 18 40.74 18.94 -3.77
C SER A 18 39.58 18.71 -2.78
N PHE A 19 38.47 19.38 -2.99
CA PHE A 19 37.21 19.00 -2.36
C PHE A 19 36.82 17.62 -2.95
N ALA A 20 37.15 16.54 -2.22
CA ALA A 20 36.53 15.25 -2.45
C ALA A 20 35.03 15.43 -2.14
N ALA A 21 34.21 15.61 -3.18
CA ALA A 21 32.77 15.52 -3.06
C ALA A 21 32.46 14.09 -2.58
N ALA A 22 32.37 13.89 -1.25
CA ALA A 22 31.78 12.70 -0.70
C ALA A 22 30.36 12.65 -1.24
N THR A 23 30.08 11.73 -2.16
CA THR A 23 28.72 11.38 -2.56
C THR A 23 28.05 10.89 -1.31
N ALA A 24 27.30 11.77 -0.64
CA ALA A 24 26.43 11.38 0.46
C ALA A 24 25.39 10.40 -0.10
N HIS A 25 25.68 9.11 -0.05
CA HIS A 25 24.66 8.10 -0.24
C HIS A 25 23.62 8.34 0.86
N ALA A 26 22.37 8.60 0.45
CA ALA A 26 21.29 8.65 1.42
C ALA A 26 21.33 7.36 2.25
N ALA A 27 21.27 7.51 3.58
CA ALA A 27 21.29 6.35 4.47
C ALA A 27 20.14 5.39 4.10
N ASP A 28 20.45 4.09 4.08
CA ASP A 28 19.43 3.06 3.81
C ASP A 28 18.25 3.21 4.79
N LEU A 29 17.05 2.94 4.32
CA LEU A 29 15.82 3.05 5.09
C LEU A 29 15.90 2.27 6.41
N LEU A 30 16.59 1.10 6.44
CA LEU A 30 16.79 0.34 7.67
C LEU A 30 17.54 1.15 8.71
N ASP A 31 18.62 1.82 8.31
CA ASP A 31 19.44 2.62 9.22
C ASP A 31 18.62 3.79 9.79
N GLN A 32 17.81 4.44 8.96
CA GLN A 32 16.91 5.52 9.37
C GLN A 32 15.83 5.04 10.35
N VAL A 33 15.18 3.90 10.05
CA VAL A 33 14.15 3.27 10.90
C VAL A 33 14.74 2.87 12.26
N LYS A 34 15.91 2.25 12.26
CA LYS A 34 16.62 1.84 13.49
C LYS A 34 17.04 3.03 14.34
N GLN A 35 17.60 4.07 13.72
CA GLN A 35 18.01 5.29 14.42
C GLN A 35 16.82 5.98 15.09
N ARG A 36 15.67 6.03 14.41
CA ARG A 36 14.43 6.64 14.90
C ARG A 36 13.72 5.77 15.95
N GLY A 37 13.93 4.45 15.91
CA GLY A 37 13.24 3.48 16.77
C GLY A 37 11.77 3.22 16.37
N THR A 38 11.33 3.75 15.22
CA THR A 38 9.97 3.58 14.72
C THR A 38 9.94 3.29 13.22
N LEU A 39 9.03 2.41 12.80
CA LEU A 39 8.63 2.18 11.43
C LEU A 39 7.33 2.96 11.17
N ARG A 40 7.38 4.00 10.34
CA ARG A 40 6.20 4.80 9.97
C ARG A 40 5.42 4.05 8.88
N VAL A 41 4.17 3.76 9.15
CA VAL A 41 3.30 2.92 8.32
C VAL A 41 2.12 3.73 7.81
N GLY A 42 2.02 3.91 6.50
CA GLY A 42 0.87 4.52 5.84
C GLY A 42 -0.29 3.54 5.71
N LEU A 43 -1.50 3.98 6.03
CA LEU A 43 -2.75 3.25 5.83
C LEU A 43 -3.95 4.21 5.79
N GLU A 44 -5.15 3.71 5.39
CA GLU A 44 -6.35 4.57 5.32
C GLU A 44 -6.99 4.79 6.69
N GLY A 45 -7.11 3.76 7.51
CA GLY A 45 -7.90 3.80 8.75
C GLY A 45 -9.42 3.76 8.53
N THR A 46 -9.86 3.48 7.29
CA THR A 46 -11.26 3.43 6.85
C THR A 46 -11.55 2.22 5.95
N PHE A 47 -10.68 1.22 5.99
CA PHE A 47 -10.74 0.03 5.14
C PHE A 47 -10.84 -1.27 5.97
N PRO A 48 -11.97 -1.51 6.66
CA PRO A 48 -12.18 -2.73 7.45
C PRO A 48 -12.32 -3.97 6.54
N PRO A 49 -11.87 -5.16 7.00
CA PRO A 49 -11.26 -5.48 8.28
C PRO A 49 -9.74 -5.27 8.31
N PHE A 50 -9.15 -4.71 7.25
CA PHE A 50 -7.71 -4.55 7.11
C PHE A 50 -7.15 -3.45 8.02
N ASN A 51 -7.79 -2.29 8.01
CA ASN A 51 -7.45 -1.18 8.89
C ASN A 51 -8.67 -0.26 9.09
N SER A 52 -9.01 0.00 10.34
CA SER A 52 -10.13 0.88 10.72
C SER A 52 -9.94 1.41 12.14
N LYS A 53 -10.76 2.38 12.53
CA LYS A 53 -10.81 2.82 13.92
C LYS A 53 -11.88 2.03 14.68
N ASN A 54 -11.52 1.58 15.88
CA ASN A 54 -12.48 1.00 16.82
C ASN A 54 -13.32 2.11 17.49
N PRO A 55 -14.34 1.80 18.31
CA PRO A 55 -15.13 2.80 19.01
C PRO A 55 -14.34 3.72 19.95
N GLN A 56 -13.16 3.30 20.40
CA GLN A 56 -12.23 4.07 21.22
C GLN A 56 -11.32 5.00 20.40
N GLY A 57 -11.37 4.89 19.07
CA GLY A 57 -10.55 5.67 18.15
C GLY A 57 -9.20 5.05 17.80
N ASP A 58 -8.88 3.86 18.35
CA ASP A 58 -7.63 3.17 18.06
C ASP A 58 -7.65 2.53 16.68
N LEU A 59 -6.50 2.53 16.01
CA LEU A 59 -6.32 1.79 14.77
C LEU A 59 -6.22 0.29 15.05
N VAL A 60 -7.10 -0.46 14.41
CA VAL A 60 -7.19 -1.92 14.48
C VAL A 60 -7.37 -2.51 13.09
N GLY A 61 -7.04 -3.78 12.91
CA GLY A 61 -7.23 -4.47 11.64
C GLY A 61 -6.09 -5.44 11.32
N PHE A 62 -6.32 -6.22 10.29
CA PHE A 62 -5.36 -7.22 9.82
C PHE A 62 -4.02 -6.56 9.45
N ASP A 63 -4.03 -5.51 8.61
CA ASP A 63 -2.83 -4.79 8.20
C ASP A 63 -2.11 -4.12 9.38
N VAL A 64 -2.89 -3.63 10.37
CA VAL A 64 -2.34 -3.02 11.59
C VAL A 64 -1.57 -4.06 12.41
N ASP A 65 -2.14 -5.26 12.57
CA ASP A 65 -1.49 -6.35 13.32
C ASP A 65 -0.25 -6.89 12.57
N ILE A 66 -0.33 -7.03 11.24
CA ILE A 66 0.83 -7.41 10.39
C ILE A 66 1.94 -6.36 10.52
N ALA A 67 1.63 -5.07 10.38
CA ALA A 67 2.64 -4.01 10.48
C ALA A 67 3.29 -3.95 11.87
N LYS A 68 2.53 -4.16 12.95
CA LYS A 68 3.08 -4.28 14.31
C LYS A 68 4.03 -5.48 14.45
N ALA A 69 3.66 -6.63 13.89
CA ALA A 69 4.48 -7.83 13.94
C ALA A 69 5.79 -7.64 13.16
N VAL A 70 5.72 -7.05 11.95
CA VAL A 70 6.90 -6.72 11.14
C VAL A 70 7.82 -5.73 11.88
N ALA A 71 7.28 -4.64 12.42
CA ALA A 71 8.06 -3.66 13.18
C ALA A 71 8.76 -4.30 14.39
N ALA A 72 8.08 -5.21 15.11
CA ALA A 72 8.66 -5.94 16.23
C ALA A 72 9.84 -6.85 15.78
N LYS A 73 9.72 -7.55 14.66
CA LYS A 73 10.84 -8.34 14.08
C LYS A 73 12.00 -7.44 13.66
N LEU A 74 11.72 -6.23 13.18
CA LEU A 74 12.74 -5.21 12.93
C LEU A 74 13.30 -4.58 14.22
N GLY A 75 12.79 -4.91 15.42
CA GLY A 75 13.22 -4.36 16.69
C GLY A 75 12.88 -2.89 16.89
N VAL A 76 11.77 -2.43 16.32
CA VAL A 76 11.26 -1.05 16.42
C VAL A 76 9.74 -1.05 16.67
N LYS A 77 9.16 0.12 16.98
CA LYS A 77 7.70 0.27 17.12
C LYS A 77 7.06 0.66 15.79
N ALA A 78 5.83 0.22 15.54
CA ALA A 78 5.02 0.72 14.42
C ALA A 78 4.39 2.07 14.82
N GLU A 79 4.49 3.06 13.93
CA GLU A 79 3.82 4.36 14.02
C GLU A 79 2.94 4.54 12.80
N PHE A 80 1.65 4.78 12.99
CA PHE A 80 0.69 4.80 11.89
C PHE A 80 0.37 6.23 11.44
N VAL A 81 0.37 6.42 10.11
CA VAL A 81 0.03 7.69 9.45
C VAL A 81 -1.18 7.45 8.55
N THR A 82 -2.33 8.03 8.88
CA THR A 82 -3.54 7.87 8.08
C THR A 82 -3.58 8.85 6.90
N THR A 83 -4.00 8.35 5.74
CA THR A 83 -4.19 9.14 4.52
C THR A 83 -5.21 8.45 3.60
N GLU A 84 -5.80 9.19 2.66
CA GLU A 84 -6.68 8.58 1.65
C GLU A 84 -5.88 7.71 0.68
N TRP A 85 -6.53 6.64 0.18
CA TRP A 85 -5.90 5.73 -0.78
C TRP A 85 -5.34 6.46 -2.01
N SER A 86 -6.08 7.40 -2.57
CA SER A 86 -5.69 8.13 -3.79
C SER A 86 -4.35 8.88 -3.65
N GLY A 87 -3.93 9.20 -2.43
CA GLY A 87 -2.68 9.89 -2.12
C GLY A 87 -1.58 9.00 -1.53
N ILE A 88 -1.86 7.72 -1.22
CA ILE A 88 -0.98 6.91 -0.38
C ILE A 88 0.37 6.60 -1.04
N ILE A 89 0.39 6.25 -2.33
CA ILE A 89 1.65 5.98 -3.06
C ILE A 89 2.51 7.24 -3.17
N ALA A 90 1.88 8.39 -3.49
CA ALA A 90 2.58 9.67 -3.53
C ALA A 90 3.13 10.07 -2.15
N GLY A 91 2.39 9.78 -1.08
CA GLY A 91 2.84 9.99 0.30
C GLY A 91 4.08 9.17 0.66
N LEU A 92 4.13 7.90 0.23
CA LEU A 92 5.30 7.03 0.38
C LEU A 92 6.51 7.60 -0.36
N GLN A 93 6.33 7.98 -1.62
CA GLN A 93 7.41 8.55 -2.44
C GLN A 93 7.91 9.88 -1.88
N ALA A 94 7.03 10.68 -1.29
CA ALA A 94 7.40 11.93 -0.60
C ALA A 94 8.03 11.69 0.79
N GLY A 95 8.11 10.44 1.28
CA GLY A 95 8.71 10.11 2.58
C GLY A 95 7.86 10.49 3.79
N LYS A 96 6.53 10.66 3.63
CA LYS A 96 5.61 10.90 4.75
C LYS A 96 5.56 9.70 5.70
N PHE A 97 5.75 8.50 5.19
CA PHE A 97 5.90 7.23 5.90
C PHE A 97 6.92 6.35 5.17
N ASP A 98 7.35 5.30 5.82
CA ASP A 98 8.44 4.44 5.36
C ASP A 98 7.93 3.29 4.49
N VAL A 99 6.76 2.76 4.86
CA VAL A 99 6.08 1.63 4.21
C VAL A 99 4.57 1.89 4.14
N ILE A 100 3.86 1.10 3.33
CA ILE A 100 2.40 1.06 3.34
C ILE A 100 1.93 -0.34 3.75
N ALA A 101 1.02 -0.43 4.73
CA ALA A 101 0.25 -1.63 5.04
C ALA A 101 -1.24 -1.34 4.83
N ASN A 102 -1.71 -1.58 3.60
CA ASN A 102 -3.07 -1.23 3.15
C ASN A 102 -3.50 -2.08 1.94
N GLN A 103 -3.27 -3.38 1.98
CA GLN A 103 -3.61 -4.33 0.91
C GLN A 103 -3.09 -3.89 -0.46
N VAL A 104 -1.83 -3.44 -0.52
CA VAL A 104 -1.25 -2.96 -1.77
C VAL A 104 -0.88 -4.15 -2.65
N GLY A 105 -1.68 -4.38 -3.70
CA GLY A 105 -1.43 -5.45 -4.67
C GLY A 105 -0.04 -5.32 -5.30
N ILE A 106 0.67 -6.43 -5.36
CA ILE A 106 1.99 -6.54 -6.00
C ILE A 106 1.76 -6.64 -7.51
N THR A 107 1.98 -5.55 -8.25
CA THR A 107 1.84 -5.50 -9.72
C THR A 107 3.15 -5.09 -10.37
N ASP A 108 3.39 -5.53 -11.62
CA ASP A 108 4.62 -5.17 -12.34
C ASP A 108 4.75 -3.65 -12.51
N LYS A 109 3.65 -2.98 -12.82
CA LYS A 109 3.60 -1.50 -12.88
C LYS A 109 4.08 -0.84 -11.58
N ARG A 110 3.69 -1.35 -10.41
CA ARG A 110 4.14 -0.80 -9.13
C ARG A 110 5.59 -1.15 -8.83
N LYS A 111 6.05 -2.34 -9.24
CA LYS A 111 7.45 -2.75 -9.11
C LYS A 111 8.42 -1.90 -9.94
N GLU A 112 7.97 -1.15 -10.93
CA GLU A 112 8.82 -0.20 -11.65
C GLU A 112 9.38 0.89 -10.73
N THR A 113 8.60 1.32 -9.74
CA THR A 113 8.91 2.48 -8.88
C THR A 113 9.03 2.16 -7.39
N LEU A 114 8.58 0.98 -6.96
CA LEU A 114 8.57 0.53 -5.56
C LEU A 114 9.21 -0.84 -5.44
N ASP A 115 9.82 -1.10 -4.29
CA ASP A 115 10.15 -2.43 -3.83
C ASP A 115 9.03 -2.94 -2.88
N PHE A 116 8.94 -4.25 -2.72
CA PHE A 116 7.89 -4.90 -1.95
C PHE A 116 8.48 -5.97 -1.02
N SER A 117 7.86 -6.17 0.12
CA SER A 117 8.02 -7.40 0.89
C SER A 117 7.47 -8.61 0.12
N PRO A 118 7.77 -9.85 0.53
CA PRO A 118 6.94 -11.00 0.18
C PRO A 118 5.46 -10.73 0.47
N ALA A 119 4.57 -11.43 -0.26
CA ALA A 119 3.14 -11.28 -0.04
C ALA A 119 2.73 -11.76 1.35
N TYR A 120 1.82 -11.03 2.00
CA TYR A 120 1.23 -11.42 3.29
C TYR A 120 -0.28 -11.69 3.20
N THR A 121 -0.88 -11.45 2.03
CA THR A 121 -2.29 -11.73 1.76
C THR A 121 -2.48 -12.16 0.33
N TYR A 122 -3.37 -13.11 0.11
CA TYR A 122 -3.85 -13.53 -1.20
C TYR A 122 -5.36 -13.41 -1.24
N SER A 123 -5.86 -12.58 -2.13
CA SER A 123 -7.28 -12.32 -2.29
C SER A 123 -7.64 -12.14 -3.76
N SER A 124 -8.89 -11.89 -4.08
CA SER A 124 -9.36 -11.70 -5.45
C SER A 124 -10.32 -10.51 -5.55
N ALA A 125 -10.47 -9.99 -6.76
CA ALA A 125 -11.45 -8.95 -7.05
C ALA A 125 -12.88 -9.53 -7.04
N GLN A 126 -13.80 -8.82 -6.39
CA GLN A 126 -15.21 -9.21 -6.33
C GLN A 126 -16.10 -8.00 -6.61
N LEU A 127 -17.14 -8.21 -7.40
CA LEU A 127 -18.18 -7.23 -7.62
C LEU A 127 -19.02 -7.03 -6.35
N ILE A 128 -19.50 -5.80 -6.19
CA ILE A 128 -20.40 -5.39 -5.11
C ILE A 128 -21.66 -4.85 -5.76
N GLN A 129 -22.81 -5.31 -5.31
CA GLN A 129 -24.12 -4.88 -5.80
C GLN A 129 -25.03 -4.48 -4.65
N ARG A 130 -26.09 -3.72 -4.94
CA ARG A 130 -27.16 -3.51 -3.95
C ARG A 130 -27.92 -4.81 -3.70
N LYS A 131 -28.48 -4.96 -2.52
CA LYS A 131 -29.30 -6.14 -2.15
C LYS A 131 -30.58 -6.23 -2.98
N ASP A 132 -31.16 -5.09 -3.34
CA ASP A 132 -32.39 -4.96 -4.13
C ASP A 132 -32.15 -5.07 -5.66
N ASP A 133 -30.91 -5.06 -6.10
CA ASP A 133 -30.57 -5.21 -7.51
C ASP A 133 -30.66 -6.69 -7.91
N THR A 134 -31.65 -6.99 -8.76
CA THR A 134 -31.91 -8.35 -9.25
C THR A 134 -31.05 -8.75 -10.44
N ARG A 135 -30.29 -7.81 -11.02
CA ARG A 135 -29.32 -8.09 -12.10
C ARG A 135 -28.20 -8.95 -11.56
N ASP A 136 -27.74 -9.90 -12.33
CA ASP A 136 -26.70 -10.84 -11.92
C ASP A 136 -25.48 -10.71 -12.84
N PHE A 137 -24.62 -9.75 -12.52
CA PHE A 137 -23.36 -9.55 -13.25
C PHE A 137 -22.38 -10.65 -12.88
N LYS A 138 -21.96 -11.47 -13.84
CA LYS A 138 -21.03 -12.60 -13.67
C LYS A 138 -19.59 -12.23 -13.99
N SER A 139 -19.40 -11.17 -14.78
CA SER A 139 -18.10 -10.74 -15.29
C SER A 139 -18.05 -9.22 -15.38
N LEU A 140 -16.88 -8.66 -15.67
CA LEU A 140 -16.73 -7.24 -15.97
C LEU A 140 -17.39 -6.88 -17.32
N GLU A 141 -17.45 -7.79 -18.27
CA GLU A 141 -18.07 -7.60 -19.58
C GLU A 141 -19.57 -7.30 -19.46
N ASP A 142 -20.24 -7.84 -18.44
CA ASP A 142 -21.68 -7.58 -18.17
C ASP A 142 -21.94 -6.14 -17.72
N LEU A 143 -20.87 -5.42 -17.35
CA LEU A 143 -20.93 -4.03 -16.92
C LEU A 143 -20.73 -3.01 -18.07
N LYS A 144 -20.66 -3.45 -19.33
CA LYS A 144 -20.65 -2.53 -20.48
C LYS A 144 -21.91 -1.66 -20.48
N GLY A 145 -21.73 -0.34 -20.61
CA GLY A 145 -22.81 0.66 -20.49
C GLY A 145 -23.30 0.88 -19.06
N LYS A 146 -22.64 0.33 -18.02
CA LYS A 146 -23.00 0.48 -16.62
C LYS A 146 -21.95 1.30 -15.88
N LYS A 147 -22.35 1.95 -14.77
CA LYS A 147 -21.49 2.74 -13.90
C LYS A 147 -20.85 1.83 -12.85
N LEU A 148 -19.53 1.68 -12.91
CA LEU A 148 -18.74 0.90 -11.96
C LEU A 148 -17.89 1.80 -11.08
N GLY A 149 -18.11 1.74 -9.77
CA GLY A 149 -17.33 2.50 -8.76
C GLY A 149 -16.07 1.77 -8.32
N VAL A 150 -14.93 2.49 -8.32
CA VAL A 150 -13.62 1.98 -7.86
C VAL A 150 -12.83 3.10 -7.20
N ALA A 151 -11.86 2.77 -6.33
CA ALA A 151 -10.92 3.78 -5.85
C ALA A 151 -9.87 4.12 -6.90
N LEU A 152 -9.52 5.41 -7.00
CA LEU A 152 -8.54 5.95 -7.94
C LEU A 152 -7.14 5.35 -7.66
N GLY A 153 -6.45 4.87 -8.70
CA GLY A 153 -5.10 4.33 -8.60
C GLY A 153 -5.01 2.89 -8.05
N THR A 154 -6.16 2.20 -7.93
CA THR A 154 -6.18 0.77 -7.59
C THR A 154 -5.93 -0.09 -8.83
N ASN A 155 -5.42 -1.32 -8.62
CA ASN A 155 -5.41 -2.36 -9.64
C ASN A 155 -6.84 -2.73 -10.10
N TYR A 156 -7.85 -2.55 -9.24
CA TYR A 156 -9.26 -2.71 -9.60
C TYR A 156 -9.72 -1.68 -10.64
N MET A 157 -9.22 -0.42 -10.54
CA MET A 157 -9.47 0.59 -11.56
C MET A 157 -8.83 0.21 -12.90
N ASP A 158 -7.58 -0.27 -12.88
CA ASP A 158 -6.89 -0.71 -14.09
C ASP A 158 -7.63 -1.91 -14.72
N MET A 159 -8.09 -2.86 -13.90
CA MET A 159 -8.91 -4.00 -14.33
C MET A 159 -10.25 -3.54 -14.95
N ALA A 160 -10.97 -2.61 -14.31
CA ALA A 160 -12.22 -2.08 -14.84
C ALA A 160 -12.03 -1.35 -16.19
N LYS A 161 -10.95 -0.58 -16.31
CA LYS A 161 -10.62 0.17 -17.55
C LYS A 161 -10.10 -0.73 -18.67
N SER A 162 -9.65 -1.94 -18.39
CA SER A 162 -9.23 -2.90 -19.43
C SER A 162 -10.41 -3.47 -20.22
N VAL A 163 -11.65 -3.30 -19.73
CA VAL A 163 -12.87 -3.70 -20.44
C VAL A 163 -13.53 -2.45 -21.06
N PRO A 164 -13.46 -2.27 -22.39
CA PRO A 164 -14.06 -1.12 -23.05
C PRO A 164 -15.58 -1.08 -22.87
N GLY A 165 -16.12 0.12 -22.67
CA GLY A 165 -17.56 0.34 -22.55
C GLY A 165 -18.09 0.36 -21.12
N ILE A 166 -17.30 0.08 -20.11
CA ILE A 166 -17.67 0.33 -18.71
C ILE A 166 -17.52 1.82 -18.41
N ASP A 167 -18.53 2.45 -17.79
CA ASP A 167 -18.47 3.82 -17.28
C ASP A 167 -17.80 3.79 -15.88
N VAL A 168 -16.47 3.83 -15.86
CA VAL A 168 -15.68 3.73 -14.61
C VAL A 168 -15.70 5.05 -13.85
N LYS A 169 -16.33 5.06 -12.68
CA LYS A 169 -16.35 6.19 -11.74
C LYS A 169 -15.28 5.99 -10.67
N THR A 170 -14.38 6.96 -10.53
CA THR A 170 -13.26 6.89 -9.60
C THR A 170 -13.49 7.76 -8.36
N TYR A 171 -13.08 7.26 -7.19
CA TYR A 171 -13.28 7.86 -5.88
C TYR A 171 -11.98 7.88 -5.07
N PRO A 172 -11.87 8.75 -4.04
CA PRO A 172 -10.67 8.77 -3.17
C PRO A 172 -10.45 7.46 -2.41
N GLY A 173 -11.51 6.79 -1.99
CA GLY A 173 -11.47 5.55 -1.22
C GLY A 173 -12.77 4.75 -1.30
N ALA A 174 -12.84 3.66 -0.53
CA ALA A 174 -13.99 2.76 -0.53
C ALA A 174 -15.28 3.37 0.07
N PRO A 175 -15.23 4.15 1.16
CA PRO A 175 -16.44 4.69 1.77
C PRO A 175 -17.31 5.51 0.80
N GLU A 176 -16.70 6.26 -0.11
CA GLU A 176 -17.40 7.15 -1.03
C GLU A 176 -18.20 6.36 -2.07
N TYR A 177 -17.57 5.43 -2.80
CA TYR A 177 -18.28 4.66 -3.82
C TYR A 177 -19.27 3.66 -3.23
N LEU A 178 -19.04 3.14 -2.01
CA LEU A 178 -20.00 2.26 -1.34
C LEU A 178 -21.29 3.01 -0.97
N ARG A 179 -21.18 4.27 -0.51
CA ARG A 179 -22.34 5.15 -0.29
C ARG A 179 -23.08 5.46 -1.58
N ASP A 180 -22.35 5.74 -2.66
CA ASP A 180 -22.93 6.03 -3.97
C ASP A 180 -23.61 4.78 -4.57
N LEU A 181 -23.03 3.60 -4.39
CA LEU A 181 -23.66 2.34 -4.78
C LEU A 181 -24.94 2.10 -3.98
N ALA A 182 -24.88 2.22 -2.65
CA ALA A 182 -26.06 2.04 -1.79
C ALA A 182 -27.21 3.01 -2.13
N ALA A 183 -26.86 4.23 -2.57
CA ALA A 183 -27.80 5.25 -2.99
C ALA A 183 -28.29 5.10 -4.45
N GLY A 184 -27.87 4.04 -5.16
CA GLY A 184 -28.28 3.78 -6.55
C GLY A 184 -27.63 4.67 -7.61
N ARG A 185 -26.58 5.43 -7.26
CA ARG A 185 -25.83 6.27 -8.22
C ARG A 185 -24.84 5.46 -9.07
N LEU A 186 -24.51 4.26 -8.63
CA LEU A 186 -23.69 3.27 -9.33
C LEU A 186 -24.50 1.99 -9.59
N ASP A 187 -24.14 1.25 -10.62
CA ASP A 187 -24.70 -0.07 -10.92
C ASP A 187 -24.00 -1.18 -10.13
N ALA A 188 -22.67 -1.07 -9.99
CA ALA A 188 -21.84 -1.98 -9.21
C ALA A 188 -20.61 -1.22 -8.67
N ALA A 189 -19.88 -1.87 -7.75
CA ALA A 189 -18.52 -1.48 -7.38
C ALA A 189 -17.60 -2.70 -7.44
N LEU A 190 -16.28 -2.48 -7.43
CA LEU A 190 -15.27 -3.52 -7.47
C LEU A 190 -14.26 -3.31 -6.37
N ASN A 191 -14.05 -4.34 -5.54
CA ASN A 191 -13.02 -4.33 -4.49
C ASN A 191 -12.64 -5.77 -4.09
N ASP A 192 -11.93 -5.90 -3.00
CA ASP A 192 -11.45 -7.14 -2.43
C ASP A 192 -12.58 -7.99 -1.81
N ARG A 193 -12.57 -9.31 -2.08
CA ARG A 193 -13.57 -10.24 -1.56
C ARG A 193 -13.58 -10.33 -0.03
N LEU A 194 -12.40 -10.17 0.63
CA LEU A 194 -12.31 -10.25 2.09
C LEU A 194 -12.95 -9.02 2.75
N MET A 195 -12.80 -7.83 2.15
CA MET A 195 -13.54 -6.64 2.58
C MET A 195 -15.05 -6.89 2.46
N LEU A 196 -15.48 -7.47 1.38
CA LEU A 196 -16.90 -7.72 1.12
C LEU A 196 -17.51 -8.69 2.12
N ALA A 197 -16.81 -9.79 2.41
CA ALA A 197 -17.22 -10.75 3.42
C ALA A 197 -17.43 -10.08 4.79
N TYR A 198 -16.54 -9.16 5.16
CA TYR A 198 -16.66 -8.38 6.36
C TYR A 198 -17.84 -7.41 6.33
N LEU A 199 -18.00 -6.63 5.23
CA LEU A 199 -19.07 -5.64 5.09
C LEU A 199 -20.46 -6.29 5.13
N THR A 200 -20.63 -7.43 4.46
CA THR A 200 -21.90 -8.16 4.43
C THR A 200 -22.35 -8.57 5.84
N LYS A 201 -21.39 -8.88 6.72
CA LYS A 201 -21.65 -9.34 8.09
C LYS A 201 -21.80 -8.18 9.08
N ASN A 202 -21.08 -7.07 8.89
CA ASN A 202 -20.90 -6.03 9.90
C ASN A 202 -21.40 -4.64 9.49
N SER A 203 -21.77 -4.42 8.22
CA SER A 203 -22.29 -3.14 7.74
C SER A 203 -23.81 -3.15 7.61
N GLN A 204 -24.43 -2.00 7.86
CA GLN A 204 -25.84 -1.76 7.61
C GLN A 204 -26.15 -1.32 6.18
N LEU A 205 -25.13 -1.16 5.32
CA LEU A 205 -25.35 -0.80 3.93
C LEU A 205 -26.13 -1.92 3.21
N PRO A 206 -27.12 -1.60 2.39
CA PRO A 206 -27.94 -2.57 1.65
C PRO A 206 -27.14 -3.14 0.46
N LEU A 207 -25.96 -3.71 0.73
CA LEU A 207 -25.04 -4.24 -0.26
C LEU A 207 -24.91 -5.76 -0.13
N ARG A 208 -24.62 -6.43 -1.24
CA ARG A 208 -24.37 -7.87 -1.33
C ARG A 208 -23.11 -8.16 -2.15
N PRO A 209 -22.45 -9.30 -1.92
CA PRO A 209 -21.41 -9.78 -2.82
C PRO A 209 -22.01 -10.11 -4.20
N GLY A 210 -21.28 -9.73 -5.25
CA GLY A 210 -21.46 -10.19 -6.61
C GLY A 210 -20.43 -11.25 -6.99
N ALA A 211 -20.18 -11.45 -8.27
CA ALA A 211 -19.23 -12.42 -8.78
C ALA A 211 -17.77 -12.07 -8.41
N ASN A 212 -16.95 -13.12 -8.21
CA ASN A 212 -15.50 -12.97 -8.27
C ASN A 212 -15.09 -12.79 -9.74
N VAL A 213 -14.34 -11.73 -10.03
CA VAL A 213 -14.01 -11.33 -11.41
C VAL A 213 -12.52 -11.20 -11.69
N GLY A 214 -11.69 -11.84 -10.89
CA GLY A 214 -10.24 -11.80 -11.06
C GLY A 214 -9.54 -12.99 -10.42
N SER A 215 -8.32 -13.26 -10.90
CA SER A 215 -7.41 -14.23 -10.27
C SER A 215 -6.97 -13.73 -8.88
N ALA A 216 -6.34 -14.64 -8.13
CA ALA A 216 -5.71 -14.28 -6.86
C ALA A 216 -4.70 -13.15 -7.05
N ASN A 217 -4.82 -12.12 -6.21
CA ASN A 217 -3.96 -10.95 -6.23
C ASN A 217 -3.16 -10.90 -4.92
N PRO A 218 -1.82 -11.13 -4.98
CA PRO A 218 -0.99 -11.03 -3.80
C PRO A 218 -0.83 -9.57 -3.38
N SER A 219 -0.93 -9.30 -2.07
CA SER A 219 -0.63 -7.98 -1.50
C SER A 219 0.62 -8.04 -0.63
N GLY A 220 1.46 -7.02 -0.74
CA GLY A 220 2.72 -6.87 0.00
C GLY A 220 2.84 -5.49 0.64
N ILE A 221 3.93 -5.29 1.36
CA ILE A 221 4.29 -4.02 2.00
C ILE A 221 5.25 -3.29 1.07
N PRO A 222 4.81 -2.25 0.33
CA PRO A 222 5.70 -1.47 -0.53
C PRO A 222 6.50 -0.45 0.28
N PHE A 223 7.70 -0.16 -0.24
CA PHE A 223 8.61 0.89 0.21
C PHE A 223 9.41 1.46 -0.95
N LYS A 224 10.16 2.53 -0.70
CA LYS A 224 10.96 3.20 -1.75
C LYS A 224 12.10 2.30 -2.20
N LYS A 225 12.34 2.26 -3.52
CA LYS A 225 13.48 1.55 -4.12
C LYS A 225 14.83 2.05 -3.63
N GLY A 226 15.82 1.17 -3.77
CA GLY A 226 17.21 1.50 -3.48
C GLY A 226 17.59 1.35 -2.01
N ASN A 227 16.87 0.53 -1.25
CA ASN A 227 17.11 0.25 0.16
C ASN A 227 17.40 -1.25 0.40
N PRO A 228 18.54 -1.78 -0.09
CA PRO A 228 18.83 -3.21 -0.07
C PRO A 228 18.93 -3.82 1.33
N LYS A 229 19.40 -3.05 2.33
CA LYS A 229 19.42 -3.53 3.72
C LYS A 229 17.99 -3.65 4.26
N PHE A 230 17.13 -2.68 3.96
CA PHE A 230 15.72 -2.72 4.38
C PHE A 230 14.99 -3.87 3.68
N GLN A 231 15.20 -4.07 2.36
CA GLN A 231 14.64 -5.20 1.62
C GLN A 231 14.99 -6.52 2.31
N LYS A 232 16.28 -6.75 2.57
CA LYS A 232 16.69 -7.99 3.25
C LYS A 232 16.06 -8.13 4.64
N ALA A 233 16.03 -7.05 5.41
CA ALA A 233 15.49 -7.09 6.77
C ALA A 233 13.97 -7.36 6.80
N ILE A 234 13.22 -6.78 5.88
CA ILE A 234 11.77 -7.04 5.79
C ILE A 234 11.49 -8.45 5.28
N ASP A 235 12.25 -8.94 4.31
CA ASP A 235 12.12 -10.31 3.79
C ASP A 235 12.40 -11.34 4.91
N ASP A 236 13.49 -11.16 5.67
CA ASP A 236 13.82 -12.01 6.82
C ASP A 236 12.71 -11.96 7.89
N ALA A 237 12.13 -10.77 8.15
CA ALA A 237 11.03 -10.61 9.10
C ALA A 237 9.78 -11.36 8.65
N MET A 238 9.41 -11.26 7.36
CA MET A 238 8.24 -11.95 6.79
C MET A 238 8.39 -13.46 6.86
N VAL A 239 9.57 -13.99 6.52
CA VAL A 239 9.88 -15.45 6.63
C VAL A 239 9.76 -15.93 8.07
N GLN A 240 10.28 -15.17 9.05
CA GLN A 240 10.17 -15.51 10.46
C GLN A 240 8.72 -15.53 10.95
N LEU A 241 7.91 -14.53 10.53
CA LEU A 241 6.50 -14.42 10.93
C LEU A 241 5.63 -15.53 10.32
N GLU A 242 5.98 -16.00 9.13
CA GLU A 242 5.35 -17.18 8.53
C GLU A 242 5.75 -18.45 9.31
N ALA A 243 7.05 -18.65 9.54
CA ALA A 243 7.60 -19.84 10.18
C ALA A 243 7.13 -20.01 11.64
N ASP A 244 6.97 -18.93 12.41
CA ASP A 244 6.50 -18.99 13.80
C ASP A 244 4.96 -19.00 13.93
N GLY A 245 4.24 -19.01 12.81
CA GLY A 245 2.78 -19.07 12.75
C GLY A 245 2.06 -17.76 13.11
N THR A 246 2.79 -16.64 13.25
CA THR A 246 2.20 -15.35 13.58
C THR A 246 1.22 -14.89 12.49
N PHE A 247 1.55 -15.07 11.22
CA PHE A 247 0.67 -14.72 10.10
C PHE A 247 -0.64 -15.51 10.13
N THR A 248 -0.58 -16.81 10.31
CA THR A 248 -1.79 -17.65 10.44
C THR A 248 -2.66 -17.20 11.61
N LYS A 249 -2.06 -16.93 12.79
CA LYS A 249 -2.82 -16.45 13.97
C LYS A 249 -3.51 -15.10 13.72
N ILE A 250 -2.84 -14.15 13.04
CA ILE A 250 -3.42 -12.87 12.69
C ILE A 250 -4.55 -13.08 11.67
N SER A 251 -4.34 -13.94 10.67
CA SER A 251 -5.34 -14.27 9.67
C SER A 251 -6.60 -14.89 10.29
N ASP A 252 -6.42 -15.89 11.13
CA ASP A 252 -7.54 -16.55 11.83
C ASP A 252 -8.33 -15.56 12.70
N LYS A 253 -7.65 -14.65 13.39
CA LYS A 253 -8.28 -13.61 14.21
C LYS A 253 -9.24 -12.74 13.40
N TRP A 254 -8.88 -12.37 12.17
CA TRP A 254 -9.63 -11.39 11.37
C TRP A 254 -10.61 -12.04 10.38
N PHE A 255 -10.26 -13.20 9.86
CA PHE A 255 -11.00 -13.86 8.76
C PHE A 255 -11.56 -15.24 9.12
N GLY A 256 -11.02 -15.89 10.16
CA GLY A 256 -11.37 -17.28 10.50
C GLY A 256 -10.82 -18.31 9.50
N ILE A 257 -9.95 -17.88 8.60
CA ILE A 257 -9.27 -18.71 7.59
C ILE A 257 -7.86 -18.15 7.35
N ASP A 258 -6.94 -18.99 6.84
CA ASP A 258 -5.60 -18.54 6.48
C ASP A 258 -5.60 -17.90 5.07
N VAL A 259 -5.55 -16.56 5.02
CA VAL A 259 -5.47 -15.77 3.79
C VAL A 259 -4.03 -15.40 3.42
N THR A 260 -3.05 -15.88 4.19
CA THR A 260 -1.63 -15.56 3.98
C THR A 260 -0.96 -16.49 2.98
N LYS A 261 -1.70 -17.47 2.47
CA LYS A 261 -1.24 -18.45 1.48
C LYS A 261 -1.98 -18.33 0.16
N PRO A 262 -1.33 -18.70 -0.96
CA PRO A 262 -1.98 -18.70 -2.27
C PRO A 262 -3.31 -19.45 -2.23
N ILE A 263 -4.32 -18.90 -2.91
CA ILE A 263 -5.61 -19.56 -3.11
C ILE A 263 -5.36 -20.72 -4.07
N LYS A 264 -5.69 -21.95 -3.63
CA LYS A 264 -5.59 -23.16 -4.45
C LYS A 264 -6.71 -23.20 -5.48
#